data_6de24f1cda869a86cfeb5a7bbce42bdf
#
_entry.id   6de24f1cda869a86cfeb5a7bbce42bdf
#
_cell.length_a   1.000
_cell.length_b   1.000
_cell.length_c   1.000
_cell.angle_alpha   90.00
_cell.angle_beta   90.00
_cell.angle_gamma   90.00
#
_symmetry.space_group_name_H-M   'P 1'
#
loop_
_entity.id
_entity.type
_entity.pdbx_description
1 polymer ?
#
loop_
_entity_poly.entity_id
_entity_poly.type
_entity_poly.pdbx_seq_one_letter_code
_entity_poly.pdbx_strand_id
1 'polypeptide(L)'
;MKAWTEVDIPGQRGRTAVVTGANSGIGFETARALALRGATVVLACRDLAKAEAAAIRIHRVAPQATLDVVPLDLASLASVRAAAGEIRARHDRIDLLVNNAGVTGLSGRTEDGFEIQFGVNHLGHFALTGLVLDLLLTAPGSRVVTVSSIGHQFGRIDTDDPDAGAGAYARSKLANLLFTYELQRRLQTAGASTTALAAHPGGAATEVFRYSSPWFRVPNLLIARLFGRTPAMGALPTLRAATDPEAAGGDYYGPGGLFEIRGYPERVRAAARAHDRDLGRRLWQVSQRLTAVTYPV
;
A
#
# COMPACT_ATOMS: atom_id res chain seq x y z
N MET A 1 0.47 21.50 17.20
CA MET A 1 1.25 20.23 17.29
C MET A 1 2.42 20.32 16.34
N LYS A 2 3.59 19.75 16.68
CA LYS A 2 4.75 19.68 15.77
C LYS A 2 4.38 18.86 14.53
N ALA A 3 4.74 19.35 13.35
CA ALA A 3 4.51 18.64 12.11
C ALA A 3 5.38 17.36 12.06
N TRP A 4 4.77 16.19 11.82
CA TRP A 4 5.51 14.94 11.61
C TRP A 4 6.12 14.92 10.21
N THR A 5 7.40 14.60 10.13
CA THR A 5 8.21 14.65 8.90
C THR A 5 9.13 13.43 8.82
N GLU A 6 9.90 13.31 7.74
CA GLU A 6 10.88 12.23 7.56
C GLU A 6 11.94 12.16 8.68
N VAL A 7 12.27 13.30 9.32
CA VAL A 7 13.24 13.32 10.42
C VAL A 7 12.73 12.63 11.68
N ASP A 8 11.41 12.54 11.84
CA ASP A 8 10.75 11.91 12.98
C ASP A 8 10.66 10.37 12.84
N ILE A 9 11.08 9.79 11.69
CA ILE A 9 11.18 8.34 11.51
C ILE A 9 12.26 7.80 12.46
N PRO A 10 11.92 6.89 13.39
CA PRO A 10 12.92 6.27 14.27
C PRO A 10 13.86 5.37 13.48
N GLY A 11 15.01 4.99 14.10
CA GLY A 11 15.95 4.04 13.49
C GLY A 11 15.27 2.72 13.11
N GLN A 12 15.55 2.24 11.90
CA GLN A 12 14.95 1.01 11.35
C GLN A 12 15.99 -0.12 11.19
N ARG A 13 17.15 -0.02 11.82
CA ARG A 13 18.20 -1.06 11.73
C ARG A 13 17.69 -2.41 12.24
N GLY A 14 18.01 -3.46 11.51
CA GLY A 14 17.58 -4.83 11.80
C GLY A 14 16.13 -5.13 11.47
N ARG A 15 15.40 -4.20 10.81
CA ARG A 15 14.04 -4.39 10.32
C ARG A 15 14.03 -4.62 8.82
N THR A 16 13.18 -5.53 8.36
CA THR A 16 12.95 -5.81 6.95
C THR A 16 11.62 -5.17 6.52
N ALA A 17 11.67 -4.34 5.47
CA ALA A 17 10.52 -3.66 4.90
C ALA A 17 10.29 -4.09 3.46
N VAL A 18 9.11 -4.63 3.14
CA VAL A 18 8.69 -4.94 1.77
C VAL A 18 7.80 -3.81 1.27
N VAL A 19 8.16 -3.18 0.14
CA VAL A 19 7.40 -2.07 -0.45
C VAL A 19 7.01 -2.42 -1.88
N THR A 20 5.69 -2.52 -2.15
CA THR A 20 5.20 -2.79 -3.50
C THR A 20 5.19 -1.50 -4.34
N GLY A 21 5.59 -1.58 -5.61
CA GLY A 21 5.69 -0.43 -6.50
C GLY A 21 6.76 0.59 -6.09
N ALA A 22 7.87 0.11 -5.50
CA ALA A 22 8.95 0.94 -4.96
C ALA A 22 9.84 1.59 -6.03
N ASN A 23 9.59 1.38 -7.32
CA ASN A 23 10.41 1.88 -8.41
C ASN A 23 10.14 3.36 -8.77
N SER A 24 9.05 3.95 -8.30
CA SER A 24 8.68 5.33 -8.62
C SER A 24 7.74 5.97 -7.58
N GLY A 25 7.59 7.28 -7.64
CA GLY A 25 6.58 8.03 -6.89
C GLY A 25 6.67 7.82 -5.37
N ILE A 26 5.52 7.60 -4.75
CA ILE A 26 5.37 7.43 -3.30
C ILE A 26 6.10 6.17 -2.82
N GLY A 27 6.01 5.07 -3.56
CA GLY A 27 6.69 3.83 -3.22
C GLY A 27 8.21 3.98 -3.17
N PHE A 28 8.77 4.70 -4.15
CA PHE A 28 10.21 5.02 -4.15
C PHE A 28 10.62 5.87 -2.94
N GLU A 29 9.87 6.93 -2.65
CA GLU A 29 10.19 7.80 -1.50
C GLU A 29 10.02 7.07 -0.16
N THR A 30 9.02 6.17 -0.06
CA THR A 30 8.85 5.31 1.12
C THR A 30 10.05 4.37 1.28
N ALA A 31 10.47 3.67 0.22
CA ALA A 31 11.63 2.79 0.24
C ALA A 31 12.92 3.55 0.57
N ARG A 32 13.13 4.72 -0.05
CA ARG A 32 14.29 5.58 0.20
C ARG A 32 14.36 6.02 1.66
N ALA A 33 13.25 6.50 2.22
CA ALA A 33 13.22 6.99 3.59
C ALA A 33 13.48 5.87 4.61
N LEU A 34 12.93 4.68 4.40
CA LEU A 34 13.18 3.51 5.25
C LEU A 34 14.64 3.04 5.16
N ALA A 35 15.21 3.02 3.94
CA ALA A 35 16.61 2.68 3.70
C ALA A 35 17.57 3.67 4.38
N LEU A 36 17.30 4.98 4.31
CA LEU A 36 18.06 6.02 5.02
C LEU A 36 18.04 5.85 6.54
N ARG A 37 17.00 5.22 7.08
CA ARG A 37 16.88 4.91 8.51
C ARG A 37 17.45 3.54 8.88
N GLY A 38 18.04 2.81 7.91
CA GLY A 38 18.78 1.57 8.11
C GLY A 38 17.95 0.30 8.00
N ALA A 39 16.75 0.35 7.46
CA ALA A 39 16.00 -0.86 7.13
C ALA A 39 16.66 -1.63 5.97
N THR A 40 16.56 -2.95 5.99
CA THR A 40 16.64 -3.76 4.76
C THR A 40 15.34 -3.53 3.98
N VAL A 41 15.44 -3.12 2.70
CA VAL A 41 14.24 -2.80 1.91
C VAL A 41 14.13 -3.69 0.69
N VAL A 42 13.03 -4.42 0.60
CA VAL A 42 12.65 -5.21 -0.59
C VAL A 42 11.80 -4.34 -1.51
N LEU A 43 12.34 -4.02 -2.68
CA LEU A 43 11.65 -3.31 -3.75
C LEU A 43 10.87 -4.33 -4.60
N ALA A 44 9.60 -4.54 -4.30
CA ALA A 44 8.75 -5.48 -5.01
C ALA A 44 8.05 -4.77 -6.18
N CYS A 45 8.50 -5.03 -7.41
CA CYS A 45 8.12 -4.25 -8.58
C CYS A 45 7.94 -5.11 -9.83
N ARG A 46 7.01 -4.71 -10.73
CA ARG A 46 6.78 -5.39 -12.01
C ARG A 46 7.91 -5.18 -13.03
N ASP A 47 8.42 -3.95 -13.11
CA ASP A 47 9.48 -3.56 -14.05
C ASP A 47 10.83 -3.61 -13.32
N LEU A 48 11.58 -4.69 -13.54
CA LEU A 48 12.86 -4.94 -12.88
C LEU A 48 13.90 -3.88 -13.22
N ALA A 49 13.99 -3.45 -14.49
CA ALA A 49 14.97 -2.44 -14.89
C ALA A 49 14.74 -1.11 -14.15
N LYS A 50 13.46 -0.71 -13.97
CA LYS A 50 13.14 0.47 -13.17
C LYS A 50 13.38 0.25 -11.67
N ALA A 51 13.19 -0.97 -11.16
CA ALA A 51 13.45 -1.28 -9.76
C ALA A 51 14.96 -1.23 -9.46
N GLU A 52 15.79 -1.78 -10.33
CA GLU A 52 17.26 -1.70 -10.22
C GLU A 52 17.75 -0.24 -10.31
N ALA A 53 17.23 0.54 -11.27
CA ALA A 53 17.53 1.96 -11.35
C ALA A 53 17.11 2.73 -10.09
N ALA A 54 15.98 2.34 -9.46
CA ALA A 54 15.56 2.91 -8.19
C ALA A 54 16.50 2.51 -7.04
N ALA A 55 16.93 1.24 -6.97
CA ALA A 55 17.91 0.77 -5.99
C ALA A 55 19.24 1.55 -6.10
N ILE A 56 19.75 1.76 -7.33
CA ILE A 56 20.95 2.58 -7.57
C ILE A 56 20.75 4.02 -7.05
N ARG A 57 19.58 4.61 -7.30
CA ARG A 57 19.26 5.97 -6.81
C ARG A 57 19.21 6.02 -5.28
N ILE A 58 18.69 5.00 -4.62
CA ILE A 58 18.67 4.91 -3.15
C ILE A 58 20.11 4.76 -2.63
N HIS A 59 20.94 3.91 -3.22
CA HIS A 59 22.32 3.73 -2.81
C HIS A 59 23.16 5.01 -2.92
N ARG A 60 22.85 5.92 -3.85
CA ARG A 60 23.54 7.22 -3.94
C ARG A 60 23.35 8.10 -2.71
N VAL A 61 22.22 7.99 -2.02
CA VAL A 61 21.90 8.79 -0.83
C VAL A 61 22.00 7.97 0.47
N ALA A 62 21.96 6.67 0.37
CA ALA A 62 22.11 5.72 1.47
C ALA A 62 23.08 4.58 1.07
N PRO A 63 24.41 4.84 0.98
CA PRO A 63 25.39 3.86 0.46
C PRO A 63 25.47 2.55 1.25
N GLN A 64 25.07 2.57 2.52
CA GLN A 64 25.07 1.40 3.42
C GLN A 64 23.73 0.67 3.44
N ALA A 65 22.75 1.08 2.61
CA ALA A 65 21.45 0.43 2.59
C ALA A 65 21.54 -1.00 2.06
N THR A 66 20.86 -1.93 2.71
CA THR A 66 20.60 -3.26 2.17
C THR A 66 19.31 -3.22 1.36
N LEU A 67 19.42 -3.50 0.06
CA LEU A 67 18.28 -3.43 -0.87
C LEU A 67 18.18 -4.73 -1.65
N ASP A 68 16.99 -5.30 -1.71
CA ASP A 68 16.67 -6.45 -2.53
C ASP A 68 15.62 -6.03 -3.59
N VAL A 69 15.74 -6.54 -4.80
CA VAL A 69 14.75 -6.37 -5.85
C VAL A 69 14.04 -7.69 -6.07
N VAL A 70 12.70 -7.67 -6.00
CA VAL A 70 11.85 -8.85 -6.21
C VAL A 70 10.84 -8.56 -7.32
N PRO A 71 10.77 -9.42 -8.36
CA PRO A 71 9.75 -9.30 -9.41
C PRO A 71 8.36 -9.49 -8.81
N LEU A 72 7.46 -8.53 -9.04
CA LEU A 72 6.06 -8.63 -8.57
C LEU A 72 5.12 -7.94 -9.55
N ASP A 73 4.35 -8.71 -10.30
CA ASP A 73 3.16 -8.20 -11.01
C ASP A 73 1.88 -8.56 -10.23
N LEU A 74 1.25 -7.55 -9.67
CA LEU A 74 -0.01 -7.69 -8.93
C LEU A 74 -1.21 -8.00 -9.85
N ALA A 75 -1.04 -7.93 -11.17
CA ALA A 75 -2.03 -8.36 -12.14
C ALA A 75 -1.95 -9.88 -12.45
N SER A 76 -1.09 -10.62 -11.76
CA SER A 76 -0.93 -12.06 -11.91
C SER A 76 -0.76 -12.72 -10.55
N LEU A 77 -1.73 -13.54 -10.13
CA LEU A 77 -1.64 -14.29 -8.86
C LEU A 77 -0.46 -15.28 -8.88
N ALA A 78 -0.09 -15.78 -10.04
CA ALA A 78 1.11 -16.63 -10.19
C ALA A 78 2.38 -15.82 -9.86
N SER A 79 2.52 -14.59 -10.37
CA SER A 79 3.61 -13.70 -10.02
C SER A 79 3.62 -13.33 -8.54
N VAL A 80 2.45 -13.09 -7.94
CA VAL A 80 2.32 -12.81 -6.49
C VAL A 80 2.82 -13.99 -5.65
N ARG A 81 2.48 -15.23 -6.04
CA ARG A 81 2.97 -16.45 -5.35
C ARG A 81 4.47 -16.61 -5.50
N ALA A 82 5.02 -16.40 -6.69
CA ALA A 82 6.45 -16.45 -6.94
C ALA A 82 7.20 -15.42 -6.10
N ALA A 83 6.74 -14.17 -6.09
CA ALA A 83 7.33 -13.09 -5.29
C ALA A 83 7.28 -13.41 -3.78
N ALA A 84 6.16 -13.94 -3.27
CA ALA A 84 6.06 -14.36 -1.88
C ALA A 84 7.07 -15.48 -1.55
N GLY A 85 7.22 -16.46 -2.45
CA GLY A 85 8.23 -17.53 -2.33
C GLY A 85 9.65 -16.99 -2.29
N GLU A 86 9.99 -16.03 -3.15
CA GLU A 86 11.31 -15.41 -3.21
C GLU A 86 11.59 -14.57 -1.95
N ILE A 87 10.63 -13.82 -1.45
CA ILE A 87 10.75 -13.07 -0.19
C ILE A 87 11.01 -14.03 0.98
N ARG A 88 10.27 -15.14 1.06
CA ARG A 88 10.42 -16.17 2.10
C ARG A 88 11.79 -16.88 2.03
N ALA A 89 12.32 -17.07 0.83
CA ALA A 89 13.64 -17.70 0.66
C ALA A 89 14.81 -16.80 1.11
N ARG A 90 14.60 -15.47 1.14
CA ARG A 90 15.63 -14.49 1.48
C ARG A 90 15.51 -13.90 2.88
N HIS A 91 14.33 -13.96 3.50
CA HIS A 91 14.03 -13.30 4.76
C HIS A 91 13.24 -14.21 5.69
N ASP A 92 13.73 -14.38 6.92
CA ASP A 92 13.07 -15.18 7.96
C ASP A 92 11.92 -14.41 8.64
N ARG A 93 11.87 -13.08 8.46
CA ARG A 93 10.83 -12.21 9.00
C ARG A 93 10.61 -10.95 8.17
N ILE A 94 9.43 -10.38 8.29
CA ILE A 94 9.07 -9.07 7.73
C ILE A 94 8.57 -8.19 8.89
N ASP A 95 9.17 -7.01 9.05
CA ASP A 95 8.73 -6.03 10.07
C ASP A 95 7.72 -5.03 9.50
N LEU A 96 7.82 -4.71 8.21
CA LEU A 96 6.94 -3.77 7.52
C LEU A 96 6.53 -4.32 6.15
N LEU A 97 5.23 -4.43 5.90
CA LEU A 97 4.69 -4.66 4.56
C LEU A 97 3.91 -3.41 4.14
N VAL A 98 4.36 -2.76 3.07
CA VAL A 98 3.71 -1.57 2.52
C VAL A 98 3.05 -1.93 1.18
N ASN A 99 1.74 -2.15 1.21
CA ASN A 99 0.87 -2.36 0.06
C ASN A 99 0.61 -1.02 -0.63
N ASN A 100 1.61 -0.52 -1.37
CA ASN A 100 1.60 0.82 -1.96
C ASN A 100 1.23 0.83 -3.45
N ALA A 101 1.62 -0.18 -4.23
CA ALA A 101 1.38 -0.20 -5.67
C ALA A 101 -0.10 0.03 -6.00
N GLY A 102 -0.34 0.65 -7.14
CA GLY A 102 -1.71 0.87 -7.59
C GLY A 102 -1.79 1.48 -8.97
N VAL A 103 -2.90 1.21 -9.63
CA VAL A 103 -3.23 1.72 -10.95
C VAL A 103 -4.57 2.46 -10.91
N THR A 104 -4.73 3.44 -11.81
CA THR A 104 -6.00 4.15 -12.02
C THR A 104 -6.18 4.47 -13.49
N GLY A 105 -7.45 4.61 -13.93
CA GLY A 105 -7.76 4.97 -15.30
C GLY A 105 -7.40 3.90 -16.34
N LEU A 106 -7.06 2.69 -15.91
CA LEU A 106 -6.87 1.54 -16.77
C LEU A 106 -8.18 0.80 -16.99
N SER A 107 -8.37 0.31 -18.19
CA SER A 107 -9.44 -0.62 -18.56
C SER A 107 -8.82 -1.97 -18.91
N GLY A 108 -9.54 -3.05 -18.67
CA GLY A 108 -9.10 -4.41 -18.98
C GLY A 108 -9.17 -5.33 -17.78
N ARG A 109 -8.56 -6.51 -17.92
CA ARG A 109 -8.54 -7.54 -16.90
C ARG A 109 -7.12 -7.96 -16.59
N THR A 110 -6.93 -8.48 -15.38
CA THR A 110 -5.71 -9.17 -14.95
C THR A 110 -5.56 -10.50 -15.68
N GLU A 111 -4.40 -11.15 -15.56
CA GLU A 111 -4.19 -12.50 -16.09
C GLU A 111 -5.20 -13.51 -15.53
N ASP A 112 -5.64 -13.29 -14.27
CA ASP A 112 -6.62 -14.14 -13.59
C ASP A 112 -8.08 -13.74 -13.89
N GLY A 113 -8.31 -12.77 -14.79
CA GLY A 113 -9.62 -12.37 -15.27
C GLY A 113 -10.34 -11.31 -14.45
N PHE A 114 -9.74 -10.72 -13.41
CA PHE A 114 -10.35 -9.66 -12.59
C PHE A 114 -10.28 -8.29 -13.27
N GLU A 115 -11.22 -7.38 -12.93
CA GLU A 115 -11.09 -5.97 -13.35
C GLU A 115 -9.72 -5.44 -12.87
N ILE A 116 -9.00 -4.76 -13.78
CA ILE A 116 -7.58 -4.47 -13.60
C ILE A 116 -7.28 -3.65 -12.35
N GLN A 117 -8.13 -2.68 -11.98
CA GLN A 117 -7.88 -1.82 -10.83
C GLN A 117 -8.22 -2.55 -9.52
N PHE A 118 -9.30 -3.33 -9.50
CA PHE A 118 -9.65 -4.14 -8.33
C PHE A 118 -8.65 -5.29 -8.14
N GLY A 119 -8.25 -5.95 -9.22
CA GLY A 119 -7.25 -7.01 -9.19
C GLY A 119 -5.91 -6.52 -8.67
N VAL A 120 -5.33 -5.48 -9.27
CA VAL A 120 -4.02 -4.95 -8.88
C VAL A 120 -4.03 -4.27 -7.51
N ASN A 121 -5.00 -3.36 -7.28
CA ASN A 121 -4.99 -2.51 -6.09
C ASN A 121 -5.41 -3.26 -4.82
N HIS A 122 -6.26 -4.29 -4.97
CA HIS A 122 -6.82 -5.02 -3.83
C HIS A 122 -6.44 -6.51 -3.83
N LEU A 123 -6.88 -7.31 -4.82
CA LEU A 123 -6.73 -8.77 -4.77
C LEU A 123 -5.27 -9.21 -4.75
N GLY A 124 -4.40 -8.58 -5.56
CA GLY A 124 -2.97 -8.86 -5.58
C GLY A 124 -2.31 -8.58 -4.23
N HIS A 125 -2.66 -7.46 -3.58
CA HIS A 125 -2.16 -7.15 -2.23
C HIS A 125 -2.77 -8.04 -1.15
N PHE A 126 -4.05 -8.38 -1.28
CA PHE A 126 -4.68 -9.38 -0.42
C PHE A 126 -3.90 -10.70 -0.49
N ALA A 127 -3.65 -11.21 -1.69
CA ALA A 127 -2.91 -12.45 -1.87
C ALA A 127 -1.48 -12.35 -1.31
N LEU A 128 -0.73 -11.29 -1.65
CA LEU A 128 0.63 -11.09 -1.14
C LEU A 128 0.67 -11.08 0.39
N THR A 129 -0.21 -10.29 1.00
CA THR A 129 -0.27 -10.17 2.47
C THR A 129 -0.53 -11.51 3.12
N GLY A 130 -1.50 -12.29 2.64
CA GLY A 130 -1.81 -13.62 3.19
C GLY A 130 -0.66 -14.61 3.05
N LEU A 131 0.05 -14.57 1.91
CA LEU A 131 1.18 -15.47 1.62
C LEU A 131 2.44 -15.19 2.44
N VAL A 132 2.60 -13.97 2.99
CA VAL A 132 3.76 -13.60 3.81
C VAL A 132 3.38 -13.23 5.25
N LEU A 133 2.12 -13.44 5.66
CA LEU A 133 1.64 -13.01 6.98
C LEU A 133 2.36 -13.72 8.12
N ASP A 134 2.70 -14.97 7.97
CA ASP A 134 3.46 -15.72 8.97
C ASP A 134 4.83 -15.08 9.25
N LEU A 135 5.53 -14.55 8.23
CA LEU A 135 6.77 -13.80 8.42
C LEU A 135 6.56 -12.48 9.18
N LEU A 136 5.39 -11.86 9.05
CA LEU A 136 5.01 -10.69 9.83
C LEU A 136 4.69 -11.08 11.29
N LEU A 137 4.00 -12.21 11.49
CA LEU A 137 3.64 -12.69 12.82
C LEU A 137 4.86 -13.08 13.67
N THR A 138 5.99 -13.45 13.05
CA THR A 138 7.25 -13.73 13.76
C THR A 138 7.99 -12.49 14.23
N ALA A 139 7.67 -11.29 13.67
CA ALA A 139 8.31 -10.03 14.00
C ALA A 139 7.48 -9.22 15.00
N PRO A 140 7.89 -9.07 16.27
CA PRO A 140 7.14 -8.29 17.26
C PRO A 140 6.92 -6.84 16.80
N GLY A 141 5.67 -6.37 16.86
CA GLY A 141 5.31 -5.02 16.45
C GLY A 141 5.43 -4.74 14.95
N SER A 142 5.37 -5.79 14.13
CA SER A 142 5.30 -5.66 12.68
C SER A 142 4.03 -4.96 12.22
N ARG A 143 4.06 -4.38 11.01
CA ARG A 143 2.94 -3.61 10.47
C ARG A 143 2.64 -3.93 9.02
N VAL A 144 1.37 -4.02 8.70
CA VAL A 144 0.86 -3.99 7.31
C VAL A 144 0.24 -2.62 7.07
N VAL A 145 0.82 -1.85 6.15
CA VAL A 145 0.30 -0.52 5.77
C VAL A 145 -0.26 -0.58 4.37
N THR A 146 -1.57 -0.36 4.23
CA THR A 146 -2.24 -0.42 2.93
C THR A 146 -2.59 0.98 2.43
N VAL A 147 -2.14 1.32 1.22
CA VAL A 147 -2.36 2.64 0.64
C VAL A 147 -3.73 2.70 -0.04
N SER A 148 -4.59 3.57 0.51
CA SER A 148 -5.89 3.93 -0.02
C SER A 148 -5.84 5.28 -0.76
N SER A 149 -6.96 5.98 -0.85
CA SER A 149 -7.13 7.28 -1.50
C SER A 149 -8.36 7.99 -0.93
N ILE A 150 -8.40 9.32 -1.01
CA ILE A 150 -9.63 10.10 -0.79
C ILE A 150 -10.80 9.55 -1.64
N GLY A 151 -10.49 9.01 -2.83
CA GLY A 151 -11.46 8.39 -3.72
C GLY A 151 -12.29 7.26 -3.11
N HIS A 152 -11.85 6.63 -2.00
CA HIS A 152 -12.63 5.61 -1.30
C HIS A 152 -14.02 6.09 -0.87
N GLN A 153 -14.19 7.40 -0.65
CA GLN A 153 -15.46 8.01 -0.26
C GLN A 153 -16.57 7.81 -1.30
N PHE A 154 -16.21 7.61 -2.56
CA PHE A 154 -17.14 7.37 -3.67
C PHE A 154 -17.26 5.88 -4.02
N GLY A 155 -16.47 5.02 -3.39
CA GLY A 155 -16.47 3.58 -3.63
C GLY A 155 -17.78 2.92 -3.16
N ARG A 156 -18.23 1.93 -3.93
CA ARG A 156 -19.28 0.99 -3.54
C ARG A 156 -18.82 -0.41 -3.91
N ILE A 157 -19.12 -1.37 -3.08
CA ILE A 157 -18.75 -2.78 -3.30
C ILE A 157 -20.03 -3.59 -3.25
N ASP A 158 -20.29 -4.29 -4.34
CA ASP A 158 -21.20 -5.42 -4.37
C ASP A 158 -20.35 -6.68 -4.12
N THR A 159 -20.65 -7.43 -3.08
CA THR A 159 -19.89 -8.63 -2.74
C THR A 159 -20.27 -9.84 -3.59
N ASP A 160 -21.41 -9.79 -4.27
CA ASP A 160 -21.84 -10.85 -5.19
C ASP A 160 -21.14 -10.71 -6.55
N ASP A 161 -20.84 -9.46 -6.94
CA ASP A 161 -20.02 -9.14 -8.11
C ASP A 161 -19.06 -7.97 -7.82
N PRO A 162 -17.99 -8.22 -7.05
CA PRO A 162 -17.08 -7.17 -6.60
C PRO A 162 -16.27 -6.53 -7.73
N ASP A 163 -16.34 -7.12 -8.92
CA ASP A 163 -15.60 -6.73 -10.12
C ASP A 163 -16.44 -5.84 -11.07
N ALA A 164 -17.77 -5.79 -10.86
CA ALA A 164 -18.70 -5.11 -11.76
C ALA A 164 -18.87 -3.62 -11.50
N GLY A 165 -19.27 -2.93 -12.55
CA GLY A 165 -19.78 -1.56 -12.49
C GLY A 165 -18.76 -0.44 -12.59
N ALA A 166 -19.26 0.78 -12.64
CA ALA A 166 -18.45 2.00 -12.72
C ALA A 166 -17.71 2.29 -11.40
N GLY A 167 -16.65 3.10 -11.48
CA GLY A 167 -15.92 3.54 -10.30
C GLY A 167 -14.93 2.53 -9.73
N ALA A 168 -14.35 1.67 -10.57
CA ALA A 168 -13.41 0.62 -10.18
C ALA A 168 -12.27 1.10 -9.27
N TYR A 169 -11.68 2.26 -9.55
CA TYR A 169 -10.65 2.84 -8.67
C TYR A 169 -11.18 3.13 -7.26
N ALA A 170 -12.29 3.84 -7.17
CA ALA A 170 -12.89 4.19 -5.88
C ALA A 170 -13.29 2.93 -5.09
N ARG A 171 -13.83 1.93 -5.78
CA ARG A 171 -14.16 0.61 -5.24
C ARG A 171 -12.91 -0.09 -4.70
N SER A 172 -11.82 -0.14 -5.47
CA SER A 172 -10.57 -0.77 -5.04
C SER A 172 -9.98 -0.09 -3.80
N LYS A 173 -10.11 1.25 -3.69
CA LYS A 173 -9.60 2.00 -2.55
C LYS A 173 -10.49 1.88 -1.30
N LEU A 174 -11.78 1.69 -1.47
CA LEU A 174 -12.68 1.29 -0.37
C LEU A 174 -12.36 -0.14 0.09
N ALA A 175 -12.13 -1.07 -0.85
CA ALA A 175 -11.74 -2.44 -0.55
C ALA A 175 -10.45 -2.50 0.30
N ASN A 176 -9.48 -1.64 0.01
CA ASN A 176 -8.25 -1.54 0.78
C ASN A 176 -8.49 -1.12 2.24
N LEU A 177 -9.43 -0.24 2.51
CA LEU A 177 -9.78 0.13 3.89
C LEU A 177 -10.54 -0.98 4.61
N LEU A 178 -11.55 -1.59 3.94
CA LEU A 178 -12.28 -2.73 4.49
C LEU A 178 -11.33 -3.89 4.82
N PHE A 179 -10.39 -4.18 3.92
CA PHE A 179 -9.33 -5.17 4.14
C PHE A 179 -8.48 -4.83 5.36
N THR A 180 -8.01 -3.59 5.46
CA THR A 180 -7.17 -3.14 6.59
C THR A 180 -7.89 -3.32 7.92
N TYR A 181 -9.15 -2.89 8.00
CA TYR A 181 -9.91 -2.99 9.25
C TYR A 181 -10.31 -4.43 9.59
N GLU A 182 -10.61 -5.26 8.60
CA GLU A 182 -10.89 -6.67 8.84
C GLU A 182 -9.61 -7.42 9.24
N LEU A 183 -8.47 -7.17 8.59
CA LEU A 183 -7.18 -7.73 8.97
C LEU A 183 -6.84 -7.35 10.41
N GLN A 184 -7.01 -6.08 10.80
CA GLN A 184 -6.75 -5.62 12.17
C GLN A 184 -7.61 -6.36 13.20
N ARG A 185 -8.91 -6.57 12.90
CA ARG A 185 -9.79 -7.32 13.82
C ARG A 185 -9.33 -8.77 14.00
N ARG A 186 -8.93 -9.42 12.90
CA ARG A 186 -8.44 -10.79 12.93
C ARG A 186 -7.15 -10.93 13.70
N LEU A 187 -6.19 -10.03 13.46
CA LEU A 187 -4.93 -9.96 14.21
C LEU A 187 -5.17 -9.77 15.71
N GLN A 188 -6.09 -8.87 16.09
CA GLN A 188 -6.48 -8.68 17.50
C GLN A 188 -7.11 -9.93 18.09
N THR A 189 -8.01 -10.59 17.38
CA THR A 189 -8.66 -11.82 17.85
C THR A 189 -7.66 -12.96 18.03
N ALA A 190 -6.63 -13.03 17.16
CA ALA A 190 -5.54 -13.99 17.26
C ALA A 190 -4.49 -13.62 18.32
N GLY A 191 -4.60 -12.49 19.00
CA GLY A 191 -3.61 -12.02 19.99
C GLY A 191 -2.27 -11.63 19.37
N ALA A 192 -2.23 -11.34 18.06
CA ALA A 192 -1.00 -10.99 17.36
C ALA A 192 -0.50 -9.59 17.74
N SER A 193 0.81 -9.43 17.85
CA SER A 193 1.46 -8.12 18.00
C SER A 193 1.57 -7.33 16.69
N THR A 194 1.32 -7.98 15.56
CA THR A 194 1.24 -7.38 14.24
C THR A 194 0.03 -6.47 14.15
N THR A 195 0.16 -5.32 13.51
CA THR A 195 -0.94 -4.38 13.30
C THR A 195 -1.17 -4.04 11.83
N ALA A 196 -2.42 -3.81 11.46
CA ALA A 196 -2.80 -3.33 10.14
C ALA A 196 -3.25 -1.88 10.20
N LEU A 197 -2.70 -1.04 9.35
CA LEU A 197 -2.96 0.40 9.26
C LEU A 197 -3.22 0.79 7.80
N ALA A 198 -3.83 1.95 7.62
CA ALA A 198 -4.03 2.51 6.29
C ALA A 198 -3.40 3.90 6.16
N ALA A 199 -3.10 4.28 4.92
CA ALA A 199 -2.66 5.63 4.61
C ALA A 199 -3.21 6.09 3.25
N HIS A 200 -3.31 7.41 3.03
CA HIS A 200 -3.50 7.97 1.70
C HIS A 200 -2.60 9.20 1.48
N PRO A 201 -2.11 9.39 0.25
CA PRO A 201 -1.13 10.42 -0.05
C PRO A 201 -1.71 11.83 -0.21
N GLY A 202 -3.03 11.98 -0.12
CA GLY A 202 -3.70 13.22 -0.49
C GLY A 202 -3.69 13.47 -2.01
N GLY A 203 -3.57 14.74 -2.40
CA GLY A 203 -3.48 15.17 -3.79
C GLY A 203 -2.06 15.04 -4.37
N ALA A 204 -1.31 13.97 -4.10
CA ALA A 204 0.02 13.81 -4.64
C ALA A 204 -0.01 13.63 -6.17
N ALA A 205 0.82 14.38 -6.86
CA ALA A 205 1.08 14.20 -8.30
C ALA A 205 1.90 12.91 -8.47
N THR A 206 1.21 11.79 -8.64
CA THR A 206 1.85 10.49 -8.84
C THR A 206 1.63 10.01 -10.26
N GLU A 207 2.45 9.08 -10.72
CA GLU A 207 2.28 8.38 -12.00
C GLU A 207 0.94 7.63 -12.12
N VAL A 208 0.12 7.64 -11.07
CA VAL A 208 -1.23 7.07 -11.03
C VAL A 208 -2.10 7.60 -12.18
N PHE A 209 -1.92 8.86 -12.60
CA PHE A 209 -2.64 9.45 -13.75
C PHE A 209 -1.96 9.21 -15.11
N ARG A 210 -0.87 8.45 -15.17
CA ARG A 210 -0.12 8.21 -16.42
C ARG A 210 -1.00 7.62 -17.54
N TYR A 211 -1.98 6.83 -17.18
CA TYR A 211 -2.85 6.09 -18.11
C TYR A 211 -4.23 6.70 -18.31
N SER A 212 -4.50 7.87 -17.71
CA SER A 212 -5.75 8.60 -17.94
C SER A 212 -5.80 9.19 -19.35
N SER A 213 -7.02 9.29 -19.93
CA SER A 213 -7.21 9.88 -21.25
C SER A 213 -6.65 11.32 -21.31
N PRO A 214 -6.20 11.82 -22.50
CA PRO A 214 -5.59 13.14 -22.64
C PRO A 214 -6.46 14.29 -22.10
N TRP A 215 -7.78 14.19 -22.22
CA TRP A 215 -8.75 15.18 -21.71
C TRP A 215 -8.77 15.28 -20.19
N PHE A 216 -8.49 14.21 -19.48
CA PHE A 216 -8.37 14.20 -18.03
C PHE A 216 -6.90 14.42 -17.58
N ARG A 217 -5.94 14.02 -18.41
CA ARG A 217 -4.51 14.10 -18.08
C ARG A 217 -3.99 15.52 -18.05
N VAL A 218 -4.35 16.37 -19.01
CA VAL A 218 -3.81 17.75 -19.11
C VAL A 218 -4.33 18.65 -17.98
N PRO A 219 -5.65 18.74 -17.68
CA PRO A 219 -6.14 19.52 -16.55
C PRO A 219 -5.63 18.98 -15.20
N ASN A 220 -5.59 17.65 -15.03
CA ASN A 220 -5.12 17.05 -13.79
C ASN A 220 -3.60 17.17 -13.59
N LEU A 221 -2.79 17.14 -14.65
CA LEU A 221 -1.35 17.45 -14.59
C LEU A 221 -1.09 18.94 -14.26
N LEU A 222 -1.91 19.85 -14.76
CA LEU A 222 -1.80 21.27 -14.44
C LEU A 222 -2.24 21.53 -12.99
N ILE A 223 -3.33 20.94 -12.56
CA ILE A 223 -3.80 20.97 -11.16
C ILE A 223 -2.78 20.28 -10.25
N ALA A 224 -2.25 19.11 -10.66
CA ALA A 224 -1.22 18.40 -9.90
C ALA A 224 0.11 19.17 -9.84
N ARG A 225 0.47 19.95 -10.86
CA ARG A 225 1.65 20.83 -10.86
C ARG A 225 1.44 22.08 -9.98
N LEU A 226 0.25 22.65 -9.97
CA LEU A 226 -0.08 23.87 -9.21
C LEU A 226 -0.48 23.55 -7.76
N PHE A 227 -1.10 22.38 -7.54
CA PHE A 227 -1.70 22.01 -6.27
C PHE A 227 -1.20 20.65 -5.73
N GLY A 228 -0.46 19.87 -6.53
CA GLY A 228 0.06 18.57 -6.16
C GLY A 228 1.19 18.64 -5.14
N ARG A 229 1.28 17.62 -4.32
CA ARG A 229 2.41 17.41 -3.40
C ARG A 229 3.53 16.70 -4.14
N THR A 230 4.78 16.97 -3.71
CA THR A 230 5.91 16.14 -4.15
C THR A 230 5.68 14.68 -3.70
N PRO A 231 6.21 13.68 -4.43
CA PRO A 231 6.13 12.29 -3.99
C PRO A 231 6.64 12.06 -2.56
N ALA A 232 7.69 12.79 -2.15
CA ALA A 232 8.23 12.74 -0.78
C ALA A 232 7.18 13.18 0.26
N MET A 233 6.47 14.27 0.02
CA MET A 233 5.38 14.70 0.89
C MET A 233 4.21 13.72 0.86
N GLY A 234 3.93 13.09 -0.29
CA GLY A 234 2.89 12.06 -0.44
C GLY A 234 3.22 10.77 0.30
N ALA A 235 4.50 10.46 0.51
CA ALA A 235 4.95 9.29 1.25
C ALA A 235 4.81 9.44 2.77
N LEU A 236 4.77 10.68 3.30
CA LEU A 236 4.75 10.91 4.75
C LEU A 236 3.60 10.21 5.50
N PRO A 237 2.34 10.19 5.02
CA PRO A 237 1.28 9.43 5.71
C PRO A 237 1.58 7.94 5.81
N THR A 238 2.09 7.34 4.73
CA THR A 238 2.50 5.93 4.71
C THR A 238 3.67 5.67 5.66
N LEU A 239 4.68 6.55 5.67
CA LEU A 239 5.82 6.46 6.56
C LEU A 239 5.41 6.63 8.03
N ARG A 240 4.50 7.56 8.33
CA ARG A 240 3.98 7.74 9.69
C ARG A 240 3.23 6.51 10.15
N ALA A 241 2.31 5.97 9.35
CA ALA A 241 1.62 4.72 9.66
C ALA A 241 2.60 3.55 9.89
N ALA A 242 3.67 3.48 9.09
CA ALA A 242 4.65 2.41 9.18
C ALA A 242 5.58 2.51 10.38
N THR A 243 5.91 3.72 10.85
CA THR A 243 7.07 3.91 11.75
C THR A 243 6.78 4.71 13.02
N ASP A 244 5.69 5.50 13.08
CA ASP A 244 5.37 6.28 14.29
C ASP A 244 5.08 5.33 15.47
N PRO A 245 5.82 5.41 16.59
CA PRO A 245 5.55 4.57 17.76
C PRO A 245 4.15 4.74 18.34
N GLU A 246 3.52 5.91 18.13
CA GLU A 246 2.16 6.19 18.61
C GLU A 246 1.05 5.68 17.68
N ALA A 247 1.42 5.15 16.50
CA ALA A 247 0.44 4.61 15.55
C ALA A 247 -0.15 3.29 16.06
N ALA A 248 -1.46 3.25 16.15
CA ALA A 248 -2.22 2.08 16.61
C ALA A 248 -2.85 1.32 15.43
N GLY A 249 -3.08 0.02 15.65
CA GLY A 249 -3.78 -0.81 14.66
C GLY A 249 -5.17 -0.26 14.34
N GLY A 250 -5.49 -0.18 13.04
CA GLY A 250 -6.71 0.44 12.55
C GLY A 250 -6.62 1.95 12.31
N ASP A 251 -5.50 2.61 12.64
CA ASP A 251 -5.33 4.02 12.29
C ASP A 251 -5.29 4.23 10.77
N TYR A 252 -5.86 5.35 10.35
CA TYR A 252 -5.80 5.83 8.97
C TYR A 252 -5.12 7.19 8.92
N TYR A 253 -4.03 7.29 8.16
CA TYR A 253 -3.23 8.51 8.04
C TYR A 253 -3.42 9.16 6.68
N GLY A 254 -3.61 10.46 6.71
CA GLY A 254 -3.68 11.32 5.52
C GLY A 254 -3.11 12.71 5.82
N PRO A 255 -3.07 13.62 4.84
CA PRO A 255 -2.73 15.02 5.09
C PRO A 255 -3.78 15.71 5.97
N GLY A 256 -3.34 16.42 7.03
CA GLY A 256 -4.22 17.12 7.98
C GLY A 256 -4.78 18.46 7.50
N GLY A 257 -4.49 18.88 6.27
CA GLY A 257 -5.00 20.16 5.75
C GLY A 257 -6.36 20.05 5.08
N LEU A 258 -6.80 21.16 4.50
CA LEU A 258 -8.15 21.29 3.92
C LEU A 258 -8.43 20.18 2.91
N PHE A 259 -9.57 19.48 3.08
CA PHE A 259 -10.02 18.34 2.28
C PHE A 259 -9.00 17.20 2.18
N GLU A 260 -8.06 17.10 3.12
CA GLU A 260 -7.01 16.06 3.13
C GLU A 260 -6.16 16.03 1.84
N ILE A 261 -6.11 17.15 1.10
CA ILE A 261 -5.33 17.26 -0.14
C ILE A 261 -3.88 17.59 0.17
N ARG A 262 -3.64 18.46 1.18
CA ARG A 262 -2.32 18.97 1.57
C ARG A 262 -2.17 18.96 3.08
N GLY A 263 -0.94 19.15 3.55
CA GLY A 263 -0.61 19.21 4.97
C GLY A 263 0.32 18.08 5.40
N TYR A 264 0.78 18.13 6.62
CA TYR A 264 1.55 17.04 7.22
C TYR A 264 0.63 15.87 7.57
N PRO A 265 1.18 14.64 7.73
CA PRO A 265 0.37 13.49 8.02
C PRO A 265 -0.31 13.59 9.40
N GLU A 266 -1.60 13.33 9.43
CA GLU A 266 -2.41 13.26 10.65
C GLU A 266 -3.31 12.02 10.60
N ARG A 267 -3.87 11.62 11.75
CA ARG A 267 -4.93 10.63 11.77
C ARG A 267 -6.19 11.24 11.16
N VAL A 268 -6.74 10.60 10.14
CA VAL A 268 -7.93 11.05 9.41
C VAL A 268 -9.05 10.01 9.54
N ARG A 269 -10.26 10.38 9.15
CA ARG A 269 -11.42 9.48 9.24
C ARG A 269 -11.73 8.88 7.87
N ALA A 270 -11.91 7.58 7.84
CA ALA A 270 -12.47 6.91 6.67
C ALA A 270 -13.99 7.13 6.59
N ALA A 271 -14.55 6.97 5.37
CA ALA A 271 -15.99 6.97 5.19
C ALA A 271 -16.66 5.89 6.05
N ALA A 272 -17.87 6.16 6.55
CA ALA A 272 -18.60 5.25 7.45
C ALA A 272 -18.71 3.81 6.90
N ARG A 273 -18.90 3.68 5.58
CA ARG A 273 -18.98 2.37 4.90
C ARG A 273 -17.69 1.56 4.96
N ALA A 274 -16.53 2.19 5.15
CA ALA A 274 -15.26 1.48 5.35
C ALA A 274 -15.21 0.76 6.71
N HIS A 275 -16.01 1.18 7.65
CA HIS A 275 -16.14 0.56 8.98
C HIS A 275 -17.28 -0.46 9.08
N ASP A 276 -18.00 -0.72 7.98
CA ASP A 276 -19.03 -1.76 7.92
C ASP A 276 -18.39 -3.15 8.06
N ARG A 277 -18.59 -3.76 9.23
CA ARG A 277 -17.98 -5.04 9.57
C ARG A 277 -18.53 -6.20 8.75
N ASP A 278 -19.80 -6.14 8.38
CA ASP A 278 -20.43 -7.22 7.60
C ASP A 278 -19.93 -7.16 6.16
N LEU A 279 -19.86 -5.97 5.59
CA LEU A 279 -19.26 -5.76 4.28
C LEU A 279 -17.79 -6.20 4.27
N GLY A 280 -17.01 -5.85 5.31
CA GLY A 280 -15.61 -6.24 5.46
C GLY A 280 -15.44 -7.76 5.50
N ARG A 281 -16.28 -8.47 6.28
CA ARG A 281 -16.25 -9.94 6.36
C ARG A 281 -16.63 -10.60 5.02
N ARG A 282 -17.67 -10.11 4.35
CA ARG A 282 -18.06 -10.63 3.03
C ARG A 282 -16.96 -10.40 1.99
N LEU A 283 -16.41 -9.18 1.92
CA LEU A 283 -15.30 -8.88 1.02
C LEU A 283 -14.09 -9.79 1.28
N TRP A 284 -13.76 -10.03 2.54
CA TRP A 284 -12.67 -10.94 2.92
C TRP A 284 -12.91 -12.35 2.39
N GLN A 285 -14.09 -12.92 2.61
CA GLN A 285 -14.45 -14.25 2.13
C GLN A 285 -14.38 -14.35 0.59
N VAL A 286 -14.89 -13.33 -0.09
CA VAL A 286 -14.80 -13.23 -1.55
C VAL A 286 -13.35 -13.16 -2.01
N SER A 287 -12.52 -12.31 -1.38
CA SER A 287 -11.11 -12.17 -1.72
C SER A 287 -10.34 -13.48 -1.49
N GLN A 288 -10.61 -14.23 -0.39
CA GLN A 288 -10.04 -15.54 -0.18
C GLN A 288 -10.42 -16.53 -1.29
N ARG A 289 -11.69 -16.56 -1.68
CA ARG A 289 -12.17 -17.43 -2.75
C ARG A 289 -11.54 -17.09 -4.10
N LEU A 290 -11.48 -15.80 -4.46
CA LEU A 290 -10.95 -15.35 -5.74
C LEU A 290 -9.43 -15.53 -5.85
N THR A 291 -8.70 -15.38 -4.77
CA THR A 291 -7.23 -15.52 -4.76
C THR A 291 -6.75 -16.91 -4.39
N ALA A 292 -7.64 -17.77 -3.87
CA ALA A 292 -7.30 -19.07 -3.26
C ALA A 292 -6.18 -18.91 -2.19
N VAL A 293 -6.21 -17.82 -1.41
CA VAL A 293 -5.28 -17.55 -0.31
C VAL A 293 -6.06 -17.51 1.00
N THR A 294 -5.63 -18.30 1.97
CA THR A 294 -6.14 -18.30 3.34
C THR A 294 -5.14 -17.62 4.27
N TYR A 295 -5.66 -17.04 5.34
CA TYR A 295 -4.84 -16.33 6.33
C TYR A 295 -4.75 -17.18 7.62
N PRO A 296 -3.60 -17.20 8.30
CA PRO A 296 -3.42 -17.94 9.54
C PRO A 296 -4.00 -17.23 10.78
N VAL A 297 -4.92 -16.26 10.60
CA VAL A 297 -5.57 -15.45 11.65
C VAL A 297 -7.07 -15.34 11.45
#